data_2ea4b7ee3f4d44c3aa838aa9518419bc
#
_entry.id   2ea4b7ee3f4d44c3aa838aa9518419bc
#
_cell.length_a   1.000
_cell.length_b   1.000
_cell.length_c   1.000
_cell.angle_alpha   90.00
_cell.angle_beta   90.00
_cell.angle_gamma   90.00
#
_symmetry.space_group_name_H-M   'P 1'
#
loop_
_entity.id
_entity.type
_entity.pdbx_description
1 polymer ?
#
loop_
_entity_poly.entity_id
_entity_poly.type
_entity_poly.pdbx_seq_one_letter_code
_entity_poly.pdbx_strand_id
1 'polypeptide(L)'
;MKRVVITGSGTINSIGQNILQTMGSLKEGRCGISDLIFKDVERLSVKIGGQIHDFEPDKHYNRQQLSLYDRYTQLTLLAGKQAIQQSGLSFGGEIAESTGVILGTAGGGVSTWDD
;
A
#
# COMPACT_ATOMS: atom_id res chain seq x y z
N MET A 1 -8.91 -30.90 12.30
CA MET A 1 -7.96 -29.76 12.22
C MET A 1 -8.51 -28.75 11.22
N LYS A 2 -8.71 -27.48 11.60
CA LYS A 2 -9.16 -26.45 10.65
C LYS A 2 -7.96 -26.00 9.81
N ARG A 3 -8.12 -25.98 8.47
CA ARG A 3 -7.09 -25.47 7.54
C ARG A 3 -7.31 -23.99 7.33
N VAL A 4 -6.22 -23.22 7.36
CA VAL A 4 -6.20 -21.81 7.02
C VAL A 4 -5.48 -21.65 5.69
N VAL A 5 -6.04 -20.86 4.79
CA VAL A 5 -5.49 -20.62 3.45
C VAL A 5 -5.44 -19.12 3.15
N ILE A 6 -4.46 -18.71 2.35
CA ILE A 6 -4.38 -17.36 1.79
C ILE A 6 -5.14 -17.39 0.47
N THR A 7 -6.18 -16.58 0.34
CA THR A 7 -7.05 -16.54 -0.84
C THR A 7 -6.72 -15.39 -1.78
N GLY A 8 -6.07 -14.35 -1.29
CA GLY A 8 -5.68 -13.22 -2.10
C GLY A 8 -4.58 -12.40 -1.43
N SER A 9 -3.81 -11.71 -2.24
CA SER A 9 -2.74 -10.83 -1.83
C SER A 9 -2.72 -9.57 -2.68
N GLY A 10 -2.24 -8.47 -2.10
CA GLY A 10 -2.05 -7.21 -2.79
C GLY A 10 -0.86 -6.47 -2.22
N THR A 11 -0.17 -5.72 -3.06
CA THR A 11 0.99 -4.93 -2.65
C THR A 11 1.12 -3.68 -3.48
N ILE A 12 1.68 -2.65 -2.86
CA ILE A 12 2.22 -1.48 -3.53
C ILE A 12 3.50 -1.10 -2.80
N ASN A 13 4.59 -1.02 -3.51
CA ASN A 13 5.93 -0.81 -2.95
C ASN A 13 6.85 -0.10 -3.95
N SER A 14 8.11 0.13 -3.57
CA SER A 14 9.09 0.87 -4.38
C SER A 14 9.53 0.17 -5.67
N ILE A 15 9.19 -1.10 -5.88
CA ILE A 15 9.52 -1.87 -7.09
C ILE A 15 8.31 -2.36 -7.87
N GLY A 16 7.10 -2.06 -7.40
CA GLY A 16 5.88 -2.44 -8.12
C GLY A 16 4.61 -1.99 -7.44
N GLN A 17 3.58 -1.73 -8.24
CA GLN A 17 2.26 -1.28 -7.79
C GLN A 17 1.25 -2.43 -7.65
N ASN A 18 1.68 -3.65 -7.90
CA ASN A 18 0.90 -4.88 -7.73
C ASN A 18 1.84 -6.09 -7.64
N ILE A 19 1.27 -7.25 -7.34
CA ILE A 19 2.03 -8.50 -7.18
C ILE A 19 2.82 -8.86 -8.44
N LEU A 20 2.23 -8.74 -9.63
CA LEU A 20 2.89 -9.13 -10.89
C LEU A 20 4.11 -8.25 -11.17
N GLN A 21 3.98 -6.94 -11.02
CA GLN A 21 5.09 -6.00 -11.18
C GLN A 21 6.19 -6.24 -10.14
N THR A 22 5.81 -6.42 -8.88
CA THR A 22 6.75 -6.70 -7.80
C THR A 22 7.54 -7.98 -8.06
N MET A 23 6.86 -9.06 -8.44
CA MET A 23 7.51 -10.33 -8.77
C MET A 23 8.40 -10.24 -10.01
N GLY A 24 7.99 -9.49 -11.02
CA GLY A 24 8.81 -9.18 -12.20
C GLY A 24 10.10 -8.45 -11.80
N SER A 25 9.97 -7.39 -11.03
CA SER A 25 11.09 -6.60 -10.54
C SER A 25 12.07 -7.41 -9.68
N LEU A 26 11.55 -8.30 -8.82
CA LEU A 26 12.38 -9.21 -8.02
C LEU A 26 13.16 -10.19 -8.91
N LYS A 27 12.53 -10.75 -9.93
CA LYS A 27 13.19 -11.66 -10.90
C LYS A 27 14.29 -10.96 -11.70
N GLU A 28 14.09 -9.68 -12.02
CA GLU A 28 15.04 -8.84 -12.74
C GLU A 28 16.15 -8.28 -11.83
N GLY A 29 16.06 -8.49 -10.52
CA GLY A 29 17.00 -7.92 -9.55
C GLY A 29 16.90 -6.40 -9.42
N ARG A 30 15.73 -5.80 -9.68
CA ARG A 30 15.52 -4.35 -9.54
C ARG A 30 15.69 -3.89 -8.10
N CYS A 31 16.47 -2.82 -7.94
CA CYS A 31 16.61 -2.14 -6.67
C CYS A 31 15.48 -1.10 -6.52
N GLY A 32 14.77 -1.13 -5.39
CA GLY A 32 13.76 -0.13 -5.04
C GLY A 32 14.28 0.98 -4.12
N ILE A 33 15.58 1.03 -3.89
CA ILE A 33 16.23 2.09 -3.11
C ILE A 33 16.68 3.18 -4.07
N SER A 34 16.26 4.41 -3.82
CA SER A 34 16.60 5.59 -4.61
C SER A 34 16.66 6.82 -3.71
N ASP A 35 16.97 7.98 -4.29
CA ASP A 35 16.92 9.24 -3.57
C ASP A 35 15.50 9.52 -3.07
N LEU A 36 15.42 9.95 -1.81
CA LEU A 36 14.16 10.34 -1.17
C LEU A 36 13.71 11.72 -1.67
N ILE A 37 12.42 11.86 -1.95
CA ILE A 37 11.81 13.11 -2.43
C ILE A 37 10.72 13.51 -1.43
N PHE A 38 11.04 14.41 -0.51
CA PHE A 38 10.09 15.08 0.38
C PHE A 38 10.69 16.35 0.98
N LYS A 39 9.86 17.15 1.66
CA LYS A 39 10.26 18.40 2.29
C LYS A 39 11.38 18.17 3.31
N ASP A 40 12.37 19.04 3.32
CA ASP A 40 13.49 19.02 4.27
C ASP A 40 14.37 17.76 4.24
N VAL A 41 14.37 17.00 3.15
CA VAL A 41 15.25 15.82 2.97
C VAL A 41 16.74 16.17 3.18
N GLU A 42 17.12 17.40 2.89
CA GLU A 42 18.49 17.92 3.07
C GLU A 42 18.97 17.84 4.52
N ARG A 43 18.06 17.87 5.49
CA ARG A 43 18.35 17.81 6.93
C ARG A 43 18.62 16.40 7.43
N LEU A 44 18.36 15.39 6.60
CA LEU A 44 18.58 13.99 6.95
C LEU A 44 20.03 13.59 6.68
N SER A 45 20.57 12.74 7.55
CA SER A 45 21.89 12.10 7.36
C SER A 45 21.84 11.02 6.27
N VAL A 46 20.69 10.34 6.10
CA VAL A 46 20.45 9.34 5.06
C VAL A 46 19.41 9.89 4.10
N LYS A 47 19.75 9.96 2.82
CA LYS A 47 18.91 10.57 1.77
C LYS A 47 18.40 9.57 0.74
N ILE A 48 18.62 8.28 0.97
CA ILE A 48 18.15 7.20 0.11
C ILE A 48 17.20 6.28 0.88
N GLY A 49 16.22 5.70 0.19
CA GLY A 49 15.25 4.80 0.80
C GLY A 49 14.30 4.17 -0.22
N GLY A 50 13.46 3.27 0.26
CA GLY A 50 12.44 2.60 -0.55
C GLY A 50 11.17 3.44 -0.65
N GLN A 51 11.18 4.54 -1.39
CA GLN A 51 10.02 5.39 -1.61
C GLN A 51 9.22 4.95 -2.84
N ILE A 52 7.90 5.04 -2.77
CA ILE A 52 7.00 4.81 -3.91
C ILE A 52 6.87 6.12 -4.68
N HIS A 53 7.50 6.22 -5.86
CA HIS A 53 7.51 7.43 -6.68
C HIS A 53 6.33 7.49 -7.66
N ASP A 54 5.96 6.37 -8.27
CA ASP A 54 5.00 6.30 -9.39
C ASP A 54 3.54 6.16 -8.96
N PHE A 55 3.22 6.55 -7.73
CA PHE A 55 1.85 6.51 -7.22
C PHE A 55 1.12 7.82 -7.55
N GLU A 56 0.09 7.72 -8.37
CA GLU A 56 -0.79 8.82 -8.76
C GLU A 56 -2.15 8.69 -8.04
N PRO A 57 -2.35 9.36 -6.90
CA PRO A 57 -3.56 9.22 -6.08
C PRO A 57 -4.85 9.56 -6.84
N ASP A 58 -4.81 10.57 -7.69
CA ASP A 58 -5.97 11.04 -8.47
C ASP A 58 -6.56 10.00 -9.42
N LYS A 59 -5.77 8.97 -9.78
CA LYS A 59 -6.26 7.84 -10.58
C LYS A 59 -7.11 6.86 -9.79
N HIS A 60 -7.03 6.89 -8.45
CA HIS A 60 -7.63 5.90 -7.56
C HIS A 60 -8.70 6.47 -6.63
N TYR A 61 -8.59 7.76 -6.32
CA TYR A 61 -9.40 8.43 -5.31
C TYR A 61 -9.98 9.74 -5.82
N ASN A 62 -11.20 10.06 -5.42
CA ASN A 62 -11.80 11.36 -5.69
C ASN A 62 -11.25 12.44 -4.73
N ARG A 63 -11.53 13.71 -5.04
CA ARG A 63 -11.02 14.86 -4.27
C ARG A 63 -11.40 14.81 -2.78
N GLN A 64 -12.59 14.35 -2.45
CA GLN A 64 -13.05 14.22 -1.06
C GLN A 64 -12.25 13.13 -0.31
N GLN A 65 -12.01 12.00 -0.96
CA GLN A 65 -11.19 10.92 -0.39
C GLN A 65 -9.73 11.36 -0.19
N LEU A 66 -9.18 12.12 -1.15
CA LEU A 66 -7.81 12.63 -1.04
C LEU A 66 -7.63 13.64 0.10
N SER A 67 -8.69 14.38 0.46
CA SER A 67 -8.64 15.29 1.61
C SER A 67 -8.77 14.58 2.96
N LEU A 68 -9.24 13.32 2.98
CA LEU A 68 -9.47 12.53 4.20
C LEU A 68 -8.42 11.44 4.43
N TYR A 69 -7.80 10.95 3.35
CA TYR A 69 -6.91 9.78 3.43
C TYR A 69 -5.46 10.20 3.35
N ASP A 70 -4.72 9.93 4.41
CA ASP A 70 -3.26 10.02 4.38
C ASP A 70 -2.68 9.06 3.35
N ARG A 71 -1.46 9.32 2.93
CA ARG A 71 -0.75 8.49 1.95
C ARG A 71 -0.71 7.01 2.35
N TYR A 72 -0.44 6.68 3.61
CA TYR A 72 -0.41 5.28 4.05
C TYR A 72 -1.80 4.62 3.94
N THR A 73 -2.87 5.35 4.25
CA THR A 73 -4.25 4.89 4.09
C THR A 73 -4.58 4.61 2.64
N GLN A 74 -4.22 5.52 1.73
CA GLN A 74 -4.41 5.35 0.29
C GLN A 74 -3.71 4.07 -0.21
N LEU A 75 -2.45 3.88 0.15
CA LEU A 75 -1.66 2.71 -0.26
C LEU A 75 -2.24 1.41 0.31
N THR A 76 -2.65 1.42 1.57
CA THR A 76 -3.25 0.25 2.25
C THR A 76 -4.59 -0.14 1.61
N LEU A 77 -5.46 0.83 1.33
CA LEU A 77 -6.75 0.58 0.69
C LEU A 77 -6.56 0.00 -0.72
N LEU A 78 -5.58 0.50 -1.48
CA LEU A 78 -5.30 0.00 -2.81
C LEU A 78 -4.76 -1.45 -2.76
N ALA A 79 -3.82 -1.74 -1.88
CA ALA A 79 -3.31 -3.10 -1.69
C ALA A 79 -4.41 -4.05 -1.21
N GLY A 80 -5.25 -3.61 -0.27
CA GLY A 80 -6.41 -4.38 0.20
C GLY A 80 -7.40 -4.68 -0.92
N LYS A 81 -7.70 -3.69 -1.78
CA LYS A 81 -8.55 -3.88 -2.95
C LYS A 81 -8.00 -4.93 -3.92
N GLN A 82 -6.68 -4.93 -4.17
CA GLN A 82 -6.03 -5.96 -4.99
C GLN A 82 -6.21 -7.35 -4.38
N ALA A 83 -6.01 -7.50 -3.06
CA ALA A 83 -6.17 -8.77 -2.36
C ALA A 83 -7.62 -9.29 -2.44
N ILE A 84 -8.60 -8.42 -2.23
CA ILE A 84 -10.02 -8.76 -2.36
C ILE A 84 -10.36 -9.20 -3.78
N GLN A 85 -9.91 -8.47 -4.79
CA GLN A 85 -10.13 -8.82 -6.19
C GLN A 85 -9.51 -10.17 -6.55
N GLN A 86 -8.30 -10.43 -6.09
CA GLN A 86 -7.61 -11.71 -6.34
C GLN A 86 -8.31 -12.88 -5.64
N SER A 87 -8.85 -12.67 -4.45
CA SER A 87 -9.55 -13.73 -3.69
C SER A 87 -10.83 -14.22 -4.36
N GLY A 88 -11.46 -13.40 -5.20
CA GLY A 88 -12.77 -13.67 -5.80
C GLY A 88 -13.92 -13.72 -4.79
N LEU A 89 -13.68 -13.36 -3.52
CA LEU A 89 -14.69 -13.36 -2.48
C LEU A 89 -15.59 -12.13 -2.57
N SER A 90 -16.90 -12.36 -2.36
CA SER A 90 -17.88 -11.30 -2.19
C SER A 90 -18.16 -11.12 -0.71
N PHE A 91 -17.81 -9.94 -0.17
CA PHE A 91 -18.00 -9.62 1.24
C PHE A 91 -19.42 -9.08 1.48
N GLY A 92 -20.39 -10.00 1.56
CA GLY A 92 -21.79 -9.72 1.88
C GLY A 92 -22.39 -10.76 2.81
N GLY A 93 -23.47 -10.43 3.52
CA GLY A 93 -24.15 -11.33 4.45
C GLY A 93 -23.21 -11.92 5.50
N GLU A 94 -23.29 -13.22 5.72
CA GLU A 94 -22.54 -13.94 6.77
C GLU A 94 -21.00 -13.80 6.64
N ILE A 95 -20.47 -13.68 5.39
CA ILE A 95 -19.04 -13.48 5.19
C ILE A 95 -18.61 -12.11 5.73
N ALA A 96 -19.39 -11.07 5.49
CA ALA A 96 -19.08 -9.74 6.01
C ALA A 96 -19.11 -9.72 7.56
N GLU A 97 -20.11 -10.37 8.17
CA GLU A 97 -20.26 -10.44 9.63
C GLU A 97 -19.14 -11.23 10.30
N SER A 98 -18.57 -12.24 9.62
CA SER A 98 -17.48 -13.07 10.12
C SER A 98 -16.09 -12.60 9.71
N THR A 99 -15.99 -11.49 8.98
CA THR A 99 -14.71 -10.95 8.50
C THR A 99 -14.21 -9.83 9.40
N GLY A 100 -12.96 -9.95 9.85
CA GLY A 100 -12.25 -8.89 10.56
C GLY A 100 -11.16 -8.27 9.70
N VAL A 101 -10.81 -7.01 9.98
CA VAL A 101 -9.68 -6.30 9.36
C VAL A 101 -8.65 -6.02 10.44
N ILE A 102 -7.42 -6.44 10.19
CA ILE A 102 -6.26 -6.16 11.04
C ILE A 102 -5.26 -5.34 10.24
N LEU A 103 -4.96 -4.14 10.72
CA LEU A 103 -4.01 -3.23 10.10
C LEU A 103 -2.83 -2.97 11.02
N GLY A 104 -1.61 -3.17 10.50
CA GLY A 104 -0.37 -2.80 11.16
C GLY A 104 0.31 -1.63 10.44
N THR A 105 0.78 -0.66 11.20
CA THR A 105 1.55 0.48 10.68
C THR A 105 2.65 0.89 11.66
N ALA A 106 3.78 1.37 11.14
CA ALA A 106 4.89 1.80 11.97
C ALA A 106 4.70 3.20 12.56
N GLY A 107 4.05 4.11 11.82
CA GLY A 107 3.91 5.51 12.23
C GLY A 107 2.61 6.17 11.77
N GLY A 108 1.77 5.48 11.01
CA GLY A 108 0.54 6.06 10.47
C GLY A 108 0.79 7.27 9.59
N GLY A 109 -0.06 8.28 9.71
CA GLY A 109 -0.02 9.52 8.94
C GLY A 109 0.84 10.62 9.57
N VAL A 110 2.08 10.34 9.93
CA VAL A 110 2.98 11.33 10.62
C VAL A 110 3.10 12.63 9.83
N SER A 111 3.12 12.57 8.50
CA SER A 111 3.15 13.75 7.63
C SER A 111 1.93 14.67 7.78
N THR A 112 0.80 14.13 8.20
CA THR A 112 -0.44 14.88 8.43
C THR A 112 -0.47 15.58 9.80
N TRP A 113 0.44 15.23 10.70
CA TRP A 113 0.55 15.83 12.02
C TRP A 113 1.42 17.09 12.04
N ASP A 114 2.25 17.26 11.00
CA ASP A 114 3.19 18.37 10.86
C ASP A 114 2.62 19.56 10.04
N ASP A 115 1.41 19.42 9.47
CA ASP A 115 0.68 20.47 8.76
C ASP A 115 -0.39 21.11 9.68
#